data_125aa5bacb74c8d4458095f5839e7ad8
#
_entry.id   125aa5bacb74c8d4458095f5839e7ad8
#
_cell.length_a   1.000
_cell.length_b   1.000
_cell.length_c   1.000
_cell.angle_alpha   90.00
_cell.angle_beta   90.00
_cell.angle_gamma   90.00
#
_symmetry.space_group_name_H-M   'P 1'
#
loop_
_entity.id
_entity.type
_entity.pdbx_description
1 polymer ?
#
loop_
_entity_poly.entity_id
_entity_poly.type
_entity_poly.pdbx_seq_one_letter_code
_entity_poly.pdbx_strand_id
1 'polypeptide(L)'
;MVVDIAYNNLSGKIPNSMGFLNSLEVLVLSNNNLYGEIPSSLRNCSLWSIDLGGNYLSRNLPSWIGSHVLMLHLRSNLFSGIIPRQWCNLPSLHILDLAQNNLYGGILDCLDNLTALIYGYNNSYFGVYEYQEETILVTKGQELLYGRILGLVSSIDLSGNHLTGEIPNELSRLIKLGTVNLSINLLTGNIPRSIGILRWLESLDLSKNSLSGPIPKSLSSLTFLAYLNLSFNNLVGKITSGNQLQTLNDASIYKGNPSLCGSPLPTKCPGDETFDGPTITSGSVDDKQDGDDYERLWFYVSIGLGFVVGFWSVCCTLLVKKSWRHWYFQLCDDIKDRISLIIALKVVHLKRKFGLEKN
;
A
#
# COMPACT_ATOMS: atom_id res chain seq x y z
N MET A 1 8.75 -2.15 27.34
CA MET A 1 8.87 -3.63 27.22
C MET A 1 8.25 -4.06 25.89
N VAL A 2 8.89 -5.04 25.22
CA VAL A 2 8.41 -5.63 23.95
C VAL A 2 8.07 -7.11 24.19
N VAL A 3 6.96 -7.56 23.62
CA VAL A 3 6.59 -8.97 23.48
C VAL A 3 6.35 -9.24 22.02
N ASP A 4 7.26 -10.02 21.42
CA ASP A 4 7.17 -10.46 20.03
C ASP A 4 7.30 -11.98 19.97
N ILE A 5 6.20 -12.64 19.64
CA ILE A 5 6.09 -14.09 19.47
C ILE A 5 5.28 -14.43 18.21
N ALA A 6 5.42 -13.58 17.20
CA ALA A 6 4.80 -13.78 15.89
C ALA A 6 5.30 -15.08 15.21
N TYR A 7 4.56 -15.52 14.18
CA TYR A 7 4.91 -16.67 13.35
C TYR A 7 5.17 -17.95 14.12
N ASN A 8 4.28 -18.26 15.09
CA ASN A 8 4.30 -19.47 15.87
C ASN A 8 2.97 -20.26 15.73
N ASN A 9 2.84 -21.34 16.47
CA ASN A 9 1.61 -22.14 16.51
C ASN A 9 0.85 -21.97 17.84
N LEU A 10 0.92 -20.78 18.44
CA LEU A 10 0.28 -20.49 19.71
C LEU A 10 -1.23 -20.52 19.53
N SER A 11 -1.92 -21.19 20.44
CA SER A 11 -3.38 -21.31 20.44
C SER A 11 -3.96 -20.90 21.80
N GLY A 12 -5.26 -20.69 21.86
CA GLY A 12 -5.93 -20.25 23.06
C GLY A 12 -6.30 -18.77 23.01
N LYS A 13 -6.69 -18.22 24.15
CA LYS A 13 -7.05 -16.81 24.30
C LYS A 13 -5.82 -16.02 24.76
N ILE A 14 -5.74 -14.75 24.38
CA ILE A 14 -4.78 -13.81 24.96
C ILE A 14 -5.11 -13.68 26.45
N PRO A 15 -4.16 -13.96 27.37
CA PRO A 15 -4.43 -13.96 28.80
C PRO A 15 -4.74 -12.56 29.34
N ASN A 16 -5.74 -12.43 30.20
CA ASN A 16 -6.02 -11.18 30.91
C ASN A 16 -4.85 -10.69 31.78
N SER A 17 -4.00 -11.62 32.23
CA SER A 17 -2.80 -11.29 33.03
C SER A 17 -1.76 -10.47 32.24
N MET A 18 -1.80 -10.45 30.91
CA MET A 18 -0.94 -9.56 30.13
C MET A 18 -1.18 -8.07 30.47
N GLY A 19 -2.38 -7.70 30.91
CA GLY A 19 -2.68 -6.35 31.38
C GLY A 19 -1.97 -5.94 32.68
N PHE A 20 -1.27 -6.84 33.36
CA PHE A 20 -0.40 -6.49 34.49
C PHE A 20 1.00 -6.02 34.05
N LEU A 21 1.31 -6.16 32.77
CA LEU A 21 2.58 -5.70 32.18
C LEU A 21 2.48 -4.21 31.85
N ASN A 22 2.38 -3.34 32.85
CA ASN A 22 2.11 -1.90 32.66
C ASN A 22 3.13 -1.20 31.75
N SER A 23 4.38 -1.72 31.67
CA SER A 23 5.43 -1.21 30.80
C SER A 23 5.45 -1.86 29.41
N LEU A 24 4.41 -2.65 29.05
CA LEU A 24 4.28 -3.23 27.72
C LEU A 24 3.96 -2.13 26.70
N GLU A 25 4.83 -1.98 25.73
CA GLU A 25 4.79 -0.93 24.71
C GLU A 25 4.53 -1.48 23.31
N VAL A 26 5.07 -2.67 23.03
CA VAL A 26 4.92 -3.36 21.74
C VAL A 26 4.41 -4.77 21.99
N LEU A 27 3.32 -5.11 21.31
CA LEU A 27 2.71 -6.44 21.37
C LEU A 27 2.53 -7.00 19.96
N VAL A 28 3.38 -7.97 19.60
CA VAL A 28 3.37 -8.66 18.31
C VAL A 28 3.06 -10.13 18.53
N LEU A 29 1.84 -10.53 18.18
CA LEU A 29 1.35 -11.92 18.27
C LEU A 29 0.87 -12.42 16.91
N SER A 30 1.23 -11.72 15.83
CA SER A 30 0.72 -12.01 14.48
C SER A 30 1.09 -13.41 14.00
N ASN A 31 0.28 -13.95 13.09
CA ASN A 31 0.49 -15.27 12.47
C ASN A 31 0.61 -16.42 13.50
N ASN A 32 -0.45 -16.57 14.29
CA ASN A 32 -0.64 -17.64 15.28
C ASN A 32 -2.07 -18.24 15.14
N ASN A 33 -2.47 -19.09 16.07
CA ASN A 33 -3.82 -19.69 16.14
C ASN A 33 -4.61 -19.15 17.34
N LEU A 34 -4.40 -17.89 17.71
CA LEU A 34 -5.08 -17.28 18.85
C LEU A 34 -6.53 -16.99 18.51
N TYR A 35 -7.45 -17.17 19.48
CA TYR A 35 -8.88 -16.93 19.30
C TYR A 35 -9.48 -16.15 20.48
N GLY A 36 -10.75 -15.77 20.31
CA GLY A 36 -11.49 -15.00 21.33
C GLY A 36 -11.32 -13.50 21.13
N GLU A 37 -11.48 -12.72 22.17
CA GLU A 37 -11.43 -11.27 22.13
C GLU A 37 -10.08 -10.72 22.58
N ILE A 38 -9.78 -9.48 22.20
CA ILE A 38 -8.63 -8.73 22.75
C ILE A 38 -8.97 -8.33 24.19
N PRO A 39 -8.21 -8.78 25.21
CA PRO A 39 -8.57 -8.55 26.60
C PRO A 39 -8.60 -7.05 26.95
N SER A 40 -9.65 -6.61 27.62
CA SER A 40 -9.80 -5.20 28.04
C SER A 40 -8.74 -4.78 29.08
N SER A 41 -8.07 -5.74 29.74
CA SER A 41 -6.98 -5.49 30.68
C SER A 41 -5.74 -4.86 29.99
N LEU A 42 -5.57 -5.07 28.68
CA LEU A 42 -4.48 -4.45 27.92
C LEU A 42 -4.56 -2.91 27.86
N ARG A 43 -5.70 -2.32 28.20
CA ARG A 43 -5.81 -0.85 28.37
C ARG A 43 -4.89 -0.29 29.46
N ASN A 44 -4.44 -1.13 30.39
CA ASN A 44 -3.53 -0.73 31.46
C ASN A 44 -2.06 -0.68 31.01
N CYS A 45 -1.75 -1.17 29.81
CA CYS A 45 -0.43 -1.16 29.22
C CYS A 45 -0.16 0.15 28.47
N SER A 46 1.11 0.50 28.30
CA SER A 46 1.55 1.71 27.56
C SER A 46 1.77 1.41 26.07
N LEU A 47 0.84 0.66 25.44
CA LEU A 47 0.98 0.17 24.08
C LEU A 47 1.01 1.31 23.07
N TRP A 48 2.06 1.34 22.24
CA TRP A 48 2.14 2.19 21.06
C TRP A 48 2.09 1.39 19.74
N SER A 49 2.44 0.08 19.77
CA SER A 49 2.29 -0.83 18.62
C SER A 49 1.56 -2.10 19.02
N ILE A 50 0.57 -2.49 18.21
CA ILE A 50 -0.24 -3.69 18.38
C ILE A 50 -0.34 -4.40 17.04
N ASP A 51 0.33 -5.56 16.91
CA ASP A 51 0.21 -6.45 15.76
C ASP A 51 -0.35 -7.81 16.19
N LEU A 52 -1.61 -8.06 15.84
CA LEU A 52 -2.33 -9.29 16.11
C LEU A 52 -2.83 -9.93 14.79
N GLY A 53 -2.30 -9.52 13.65
CA GLY A 53 -2.71 -10.00 12.34
C GLY A 53 -2.58 -11.51 12.15
N GLY A 54 -3.36 -12.10 11.25
CA GLY A 54 -3.24 -13.53 10.94
C GLY A 54 -3.55 -14.45 12.11
N ASN A 55 -4.69 -14.25 12.78
CA ASN A 55 -5.17 -15.06 13.89
C ASN A 55 -6.67 -15.41 13.70
N TYR A 56 -7.31 -15.97 14.70
CA TYR A 56 -8.74 -16.26 14.76
C TYR A 56 -9.44 -15.40 15.82
N LEU A 57 -8.90 -14.23 16.12
CA LEU A 57 -9.50 -13.30 17.08
C LEU A 57 -10.84 -12.83 16.55
N SER A 58 -11.83 -12.69 17.44
CA SER A 58 -13.23 -12.45 17.10
C SER A 58 -13.88 -11.46 18.06
N ARG A 59 -15.19 -11.20 17.88
CA ARG A 59 -15.95 -10.20 18.61
C ARG A 59 -15.71 -8.79 18.06
N ASN A 60 -16.14 -7.81 18.82
CA ASN A 60 -16.04 -6.40 18.45
C ASN A 60 -14.61 -5.88 18.61
N LEU A 61 -14.25 -4.91 17.80
CA LEU A 61 -13.02 -4.16 17.97
C LEU A 61 -13.01 -3.44 19.34
N PRO A 62 -11.87 -3.38 20.04
CA PRO A 62 -11.80 -2.78 21.36
C PRO A 62 -11.92 -1.25 21.31
N SER A 63 -12.90 -0.68 22.00
CA SER A 63 -13.10 0.77 22.07
C SER A 63 -12.07 1.48 22.96
N TRP A 64 -11.32 0.75 23.77
CA TRP A 64 -10.37 1.25 24.78
C TRP A 64 -8.96 1.52 24.27
N ILE A 65 -8.69 1.38 22.97
CA ILE A 65 -7.35 1.64 22.41
C ILE A 65 -6.85 3.02 22.85
N GLY A 66 -5.63 3.04 23.38
CA GLY A 66 -5.02 4.24 23.95
C GLY A 66 -4.59 5.25 22.90
N SER A 67 -4.60 6.55 23.27
CA SER A 67 -4.25 7.66 22.38
C SER A 67 -2.79 7.67 21.89
N HIS A 68 -1.93 6.86 22.52
CA HIS A 68 -0.51 6.73 22.16
C HIS A 68 -0.23 5.69 21.07
N VAL A 69 -1.26 4.93 20.65
CA VAL A 69 -1.11 3.90 19.64
C VAL A 69 -0.75 4.55 18.29
N LEU A 70 0.37 4.10 17.73
CA LEU A 70 0.92 4.53 16.45
C LEU A 70 0.51 3.56 15.34
N MET A 71 0.55 2.26 15.64
CA MET A 71 0.21 1.18 14.72
C MET A 71 -0.80 0.23 15.35
N LEU A 72 -1.83 -0.08 14.57
CA LEU A 72 -2.84 -1.07 14.90
C LEU A 72 -3.05 -1.99 13.70
N HIS A 73 -2.45 -3.18 13.76
CA HIS A 73 -2.48 -4.19 12.71
C HIS A 73 -3.30 -5.39 13.18
N LEU A 74 -4.54 -5.49 12.71
CA LEU A 74 -5.52 -6.52 13.08
C LEU A 74 -6.01 -7.31 11.85
N ARG A 75 -5.31 -7.21 10.73
CA ARG A 75 -5.60 -7.90 9.46
C ARG A 75 -5.82 -9.40 9.65
N SER A 76 -6.67 -9.99 8.80
CA SER A 76 -6.87 -11.45 8.70
C SER A 76 -7.24 -12.07 10.05
N ASN A 77 -8.39 -11.63 10.57
CA ASN A 77 -9.02 -12.12 11.79
C ASN A 77 -10.53 -12.32 11.57
N LEU A 78 -11.27 -12.57 12.63
CA LEU A 78 -12.73 -12.76 12.63
C LEU A 78 -13.46 -11.63 13.37
N PHE A 79 -12.84 -10.45 13.47
CA PHE A 79 -13.47 -9.30 14.12
C PHE A 79 -14.75 -8.91 13.38
N SER A 80 -15.79 -8.58 14.14
CA SER A 80 -17.10 -8.16 13.63
C SER A 80 -17.57 -6.88 14.31
N GLY A 81 -18.72 -6.36 13.91
CA GLY A 81 -19.23 -5.11 14.46
C GLY A 81 -18.74 -3.89 13.68
N ILE A 82 -18.94 -2.72 14.25
CA ILE A 82 -18.57 -1.43 13.68
C ILE A 82 -17.18 -1.00 14.15
N ILE A 83 -16.54 -0.13 13.38
CA ILE A 83 -15.32 0.55 13.81
C ILE A 83 -15.67 1.51 14.94
N PRO A 84 -15.03 1.41 16.13
CA PRO A 84 -15.41 2.23 17.28
C PRO A 84 -15.16 3.72 17.06
N ARG A 85 -16.15 4.58 17.28
CA ARG A 85 -15.99 6.05 17.18
C ARG A 85 -14.91 6.61 18.11
N GLN A 86 -14.60 5.91 19.20
CA GLN A 86 -13.51 6.27 20.13
C GLN A 86 -12.14 6.34 19.42
N TRP A 87 -11.97 5.61 18.30
CA TRP A 87 -10.73 5.61 17.52
C TRP A 87 -10.52 6.91 16.75
N CYS A 88 -11.52 7.76 16.61
CA CYS A 88 -11.34 9.13 16.14
C CYS A 88 -10.40 9.95 17.05
N ASN A 89 -10.22 9.55 18.30
CA ASN A 89 -9.36 10.23 19.28
C ASN A 89 -7.99 9.50 19.43
N LEU A 90 -7.44 9.00 18.34
CA LEU A 90 -6.10 8.39 18.28
C LEU A 90 -5.12 9.30 17.51
N PRO A 91 -4.67 10.40 18.10
CA PRO A 91 -3.91 11.44 17.38
C PRO A 91 -2.57 10.95 16.84
N SER A 92 -2.01 9.91 17.45
CA SER A 92 -0.71 9.34 17.07
C SER A 92 -0.81 8.25 15.99
N LEU A 93 -2.02 7.74 15.72
CA LEU A 93 -2.24 6.63 14.80
C LEU A 93 -1.86 7.03 13.36
N HIS A 94 -0.95 6.28 12.75
CA HIS A 94 -0.54 6.47 11.35
C HIS A 94 -0.62 5.20 10.52
N ILE A 95 -0.71 4.00 11.16
CA ILE A 95 -0.97 2.74 10.47
C ILE A 95 -2.19 2.09 11.09
N LEU A 96 -3.24 1.92 10.28
CA LEU A 96 -4.46 1.21 10.63
C LEU A 96 -4.72 0.13 9.58
N ASP A 97 -4.52 -1.13 9.94
CA ASP A 97 -4.83 -2.27 9.08
C ASP A 97 -5.88 -3.17 9.74
N LEU A 98 -7.09 -3.12 9.22
CA LEU A 98 -8.24 -3.94 9.61
C LEU A 98 -8.68 -4.87 8.49
N ALA A 99 -7.86 -5.05 7.48
CA ALA A 99 -8.23 -5.81 6.30
C ALA A 99 -8.61 -7.26 6.62
N GLN A 100 -9.45 -7.86 5.77
CA GLN A 100 -9.83 -9.27 5.86
C GLN A 100 -10.42 -9.62 7.24
N ASN A 101 -11.54 -8.96 7.57
CA ASN A 101 -12.33 -9.19 8.76
C ASN A 101 -13.83 -9.26 8.39
N ASN A 102 -14.71 -9.29 9.39
CA ASN A 102 -16.18 -9.30 9.22
C ASN A 102 -16.81 -7.98 9.71
N LEU A 103 -16.10 -6.85 9.55
CA LEU A 103 -16.57 -5.54 9.99
C LEU A 103 -17.70 -5.03 9.09
N TYR A 104 -18.67 -4.33 9.66
CA TYR A 104 -19.79 -3.72 8.95
C TYR A 104 -20.04 -2.28 9.41
N GLY A 105 -21.05 -1.63 8.83
CA GLY A 105 -21.32 -0.21 9.08
C GLY A 105 -20.48 0.72 8.21
N GLY A 106 -20.44 2.00 8.51
CA GLY A 106 -19.76 3.01 7.72
C GLY A 106 -18.29 3.22 8.13
N ILE A 107 -17.53 3.81 7.23
CA ILE A 107 -16.23 4.40 7.56
C ILE A 107 -16.49 5.62 8.45
N LEU A 108 -15.64 5.81 9.46
CA LEU A 108 -15.81 6.92 10.41
C LEU A 108 -15.74 8.30 9.71
N ASP A 109 -16.63 9.20 10.08
CA ASP A 109 -16.71 10.58 9.61
C ASP A 109 -15.89 11.58 10.45
N CYS A 110 -15.29 11.13 11.54
CA CYS A 110 -14.52 11.93 12.51
C CYS A 110 -12.99 11.71 12.38
N LEU A 111 -12.51 11.39 11.18
CA LEU A 111 -11.09 11.10 10.92
C LEU A 111 -10.17 12.32 11.05
N ASP A 112 -10.72 13.52 11.09
CA ASP A 112 -9.97 14.78 11.19
C ASP A 112 -9.26 15.00 12.53
N ASN A 113 -9.47 14.11 13.50
CA ASN A 113 -8.73 14.10 14.77
C ASN A 113 -7.49 13.19 14.73
N LEU A 114 -7.26 12.44 13.65
CA LEU A 114 -6.06 11.63 13.44
C LEU A 114 -4.87 12.51 13.01
N THR A 115 -4.36 13.30 13.95
CA THR A 115 -3.41 14.39 13.68
C THR A 115 -2.10 13.93 13.09
N ALA A 116 -1.63 12.71 13.40
CA ALA A 116 -0.44 12.13 12.76
C ALA A 116 -0.62 11.96 11.25
N LEU A 117 -1.83 11.62 10.79
CA LEU A 117 -2.16 11.48 9.36
C LEU A 117 -2.41 12.84 8.67
N ILE A 118 -2.58 13.91 9.43
CA ILE A 118 -2.76 15.26 8.89
C ILE A 118 -1.42 16.01 8.83
N TYR A 119 -0.70 16.06 9.93
CA TYR A 119 0.52 16.89 10.07
C TYR A 119 1.81 16.09 9.88
N GLY A 120 1.72 14.78 9.88
CA GLY A 120 2.86 13.86 9.95
C GLY A 120 3.27 13.58 11.40
N TYR A 121 3.92 12.45 11.57
CA TYR A 121 4.43 12.03 12.87
C TYR A 121 5.79 12.67 13.13
N ASN A 122 5.96 13.27 14.31
CA ASN A 122 7.24 13.86 14.70
C ASN A 122 8.18 12.76 15.19
N ASN A 123 9.16 12.43 14.37
CA ASN A 123 10.06 11.25 14.46
C ASN A 123 10.95 11.18 15.72
N SER A 124 10.79 12.09 16.70
CA SER A 124 11.63 12.12 17.89
C SER A 124 11.55 10.85 18.77
N TYR A 125 10.54 10.02 18.58
CA TYR A 125 10.37 8.79 19.36
C TYR A 125 10.91 7.54 18.65
N PHE A 126 10.93 7.45 17.32
CA PHE A 126 11.42 6.28 16.58
C PHE A 126 12.94 6.07 16.66
N GLY A 127 13.70 7.11 16.96
CA GLY A 127 15.17 7.03 17.09
C GLY A 127 15.66 6.51 18.45
N VAL A 128 14.77 6.29 19.42
CA VAL A 128 15.13 5.95 20.80
C VAL A 128 14.94 4.46 21.09
N TYR A 129 14.17 3.74 20.26
CA TYR A 129 13.89 2.33 20.49
C TYR A 129 14.86 1.42 19.72
N GLU A 130 15.60 0.57 20.43
CA GLU A 130 16.47 -0.49 19.87
C GLU A 130 15.66 -1.56 19.10
N TYR A 131 14.35 -1.67 19.36
CA TYR A 131 13.49 -2.65 18.72
C TYR A 131 13.02 -2.12 17.35
N GLN A 132 13.41 -2.85 16.32
CA GLN A 132 12.95 -2.62 14.95
C GLN A 132 11.80 -3.58 14.66
N GLU A 133 10.58 -3.06 14.74
CA GLU A 133 9.39 -3.82 14.37
C GLU A 133 9.38 -4.08 12.86
N GLU A 134 9.17 -5.34 12.48
CA GLU A 134 8.95 -5.74 11.09
C GLU A 134 7.51 -6.19 10.91
N THR A 135 6.78 -5.54 10.02
CA THR A 135 5.40 -5.91 9.71
C THR A 135 5.16 -5.92 8.21
N ILE A 136 4.23 -6.78 7.75
CA ILE A 136 3.82 -6.85 6.37
C ILE A 136 2.61 -5.93 6.18
N LEU A 137 2.75 -4.94 5.28
CA LEU A 137 1.66 -4.07 4.87
C LEU A 137 1.37 -4.26 3.39
N VAL A 138 0.09 -4.13 3.01
CA VAL A 138 -0.32 -4.12 1.60
C VAL A 138 -0.20 -2.70 1.08
N THR A 139 0.79 -2.47 0.22
CA THR A 139 0.99 -1.20 -0.46
C THR A 139 1.22 -1.44 -1.95
N LYS A 140 0.70 -0.56 -2.79
CA LYS A 140 0.82 -0.66 -4.25
C LYS A 140 0.35 -2.02 -4.80
N GLY A 141 -0.69 -2.60 -4.18
CA GLY A 141 -1.29 -3.89 -4.55
C GLY A 141 -0.44 -5.12 -4.20
N GLN A 142 0.60 -4.98 -3.39
CA GLN A 142 1.52 -6.04 -3.00
C GLN A 142 1.76 -6.06 -1.49
N GLU A 143 2.00 -7.25 -0.95
CA GLU A 143 2.46 -7.43 0.43
C GLU A 143 3.96 -7.12 0.50
N LEU A 144 4.33 -6.10 1.25
CA LEU A 144 5.71 -5.66 1.42
C LEU A 144 6.08 -5.68 2.91
N LEU A 145 7.27 -6.20 3.21
CA LEU A 145 7.82 -6.18 4.57
C LEU A 145 8.42 -4.81 4.85
N TYR A 146 7.92 -4.16 5.89
CA TYR A 146 8.41 -2.88 6.38
C TYR A 146 9.12 -3.09 7.74
N GLY A 147 10.29 -2.49 7.88
CA GLY A 147 11.06 -2.50 9.12
C GLY A 147 11.48 -1.07 9.48
N ARG A 148 12.74 -0.71 9.27
CA ARG A 148 13.32 0.59 9.66
C ARG A 148 12.55 1.82 9.18
N ILE A 149 11.84 1.73 8.06
CA ILE A 149 11.06 2.83 7.48
C ILE A 149 9.59 2.80 7.87
N LEU A 150 9.18 1.85 8.73
CA LEU A 150 7.78 1.69 9.17
C LEU A 150 7.20 3.00 9.73
N GLY A 151 7.99 3.75 10.49
CA GLY A 151 7.60 5.04 11.04
C GLY A 151 7.36 6.17 10.01
N LEU A 152 7.73 5.94 8.75
CA LEU A 152 7.46 6.87 7.64
C LEU A 152 6.22 6.47 6.85
N VAL A 153 5.65 5.29 7.12
CA VAL A 153 4.47 4.77 6.42
C VAL A 153 3.22 5.33 7.10
N SER A 154 2.33 5.87 6.29
CA SER A 154 1.00 6.29 6.70
C SER A 154 -0.03 5.54 5.87
N SER A 155 -0.78 4.64 6.50
CA SER A 155 -1.63 3.68 5.79
C SER A 155 -2.96 3.44 6.50
N ILE A 156 -4.04 3.40 5.72
CA ILE A 156 -5.35 2.89 6.13
C ILE A 156 -5.73 1.76 5.18
N ASP A 157 -5.81 0.53 5.69
CA ASP A 157 -6.32 -0.63 4.97
C ASP A 157 -7.56 -1.20 5.69
N LEU A 158 -8.72 -1.07 5.05
CA LEU A 158 -10.01 -1.59 5.51
C LEU A 158 -10.56 -2.65 4.53
N SER A 159 -9.72 -3.16 3.62
CA SER A 159 -10.14 -4.04 2.54
C SER A 159 -10.68 -5.39 3.03
N GLY A 160 -11.51 -6.04 2.23
CA GLY A 160 -12.02 -7.37 2.55
C GLY A 160 -12.90 -7.39 3.80
N ASN A 161 -13.83 -6.47 3.90
CA ASN A 161 -14.83 -6.35 4.97
C ASN A 161 -16.26 -6.23 4.37
N HIS A 162 -17.24 -5.91 5.19
CA HIS A 162 -18.63 -5.67 4.79
C HIS A 162 -19.05 -4.21 5.06
N LEU A 163 -18.10 -3.27 4.90
CA LEU A 163 -18.36 -1.85 5.15
C LEU A 163 -19.35 -1.30 4.12
N THR A 164 -20.28 -0.46 4.58
CA THR A 164 -21.35 0.12 3.78
C THR A 164 -21.32 1.65 3.84
N GLY A 165 -22.21 2.30 3.09
CA GLY A 165 -22.30 3.76 3.05
C GLY A 165 -21.26 4.39 2.14
N GLU A 166 -21.09 5.68 2.24
CA GLU A 166 -20.21 6.47 1.38
C GLU A 166 -18.79 6.59 1.94
N ILE A 167 -17.83 6.88 1.09
CA ILE A 167 -16.48 7.28 1.51
C ILE A 167 -16.60 8.70 2.09
N PRO A 168 -16.28 8.93 3.39
CA PRO A 168 -16.44 10.24 4.00
C PRO A 168 -15.45 11.27 3.42
N ASN A 169 -15.91 12.51 3.25
CA ASN A 169 -15.05 13.60 2.80
C ASN A 169 -13.89 13.88 3.74
N GLU A 170 -14.05 13.57 5.01
CA GLU A 170 -13.08 13.72 6.10
C GLU A 170 -11.83 12.89 5.86
N LEU A 171 -11.94 11.75 5.15
CA LEU A 171 -10.78 10.97 4.72
C LEU A 171 -9.77 11.82 3.94
N SER A 172 -10.26 12.77 3.14
CA SER A 172 -9.42 13.65 2.32
C SER A 172 -8.65 14.71 3.13
N ARG A 173 -8.94 14.87 4.43
CA ARG A 173 -8.17 15.75 5.31
C ARG A 173 -6.87 15.13 5.81
N LEU A 174 -6.73 13.81 5.68
CA LEU A 174 -5.56 13.05 6.11
C LEU A 174 -4.41 13.22 5.09
N ILE A 175 -3.92 14.44 4.91
CA ILE A 175 -3.03 14.82 3.79
C ILE A 175 -1.68 14.11 3.75
N LYS A 176 -1.25 13.49 4.86
CA LYS A 176 -0.01 12.69 4.95
C LYS A 176 -0.22 11.21 4.64
N LEU A 177 -1.45 10.82 4.32
CA LEU A 177 -1.77 9.45 4.02
C LEU A 177 -1.10 9.02 2.70
N GLY A 178 -0.31 7.94 2.76
CA GLY A 178 0.40 7.37 1.62
C GLY A 178 -0.35 6.19 0.98
N THR A 179 -1.12 5.43 1.77
CA THR A 179 -1.87 4.28 1.27
C THR A 179 -3.31 4.30 1.77
N VAL A 180 -4.25 4.13 0.85
CA VAL A 180 -5.67 3.90 1.13
C VAL A 180 -6.12 2.65 0.38
N ASN A 181 -6.54 1.64 1.12
CA ASN A 181 -7.15 0.45 0.57
C ASN A 181 -8.53 0.22 1.19
N LEU A 182 -9.58 0.42 0.40
CA LEU A 182 -10.97 0.20 0.77
C LEU A 182 -11.60 -0.90 -0.10
N SER A 183 -10.80 -1.67 -0.81
CA SER A 183 -11.28 -2.67 -1.78
C SER A 183 -12.08 -3.80 -1.12
N ILE A 184 -12.88 -4.49 -1.89
CA ILE A 184 -13.65 -5.66 -1.44
C ILE A 184 -14.52 -5.29 -0.22
N ASN A 185 -15.43 -4.32 -0.42
CA ASN A 185 -16.41 -3.86 0.56
C ASN A 185 -17.78 -3.65 -0.14
N LEU A 186 -18.75 -3.10 0.57
CA LEU A 186 -20.08 -2.78 0.07
C LEU A 186 -20.31 -1.26 0.01
N LEU A 187 -19.23 -0.50 -0.21
CA LEU A 187 -19.28 0.97 -0.24
C LEU A 187 -20.07 1.46 -1.45
N THR A 188 -20.84 2.54 -1.26
CA THR A 188 -21.72 3.15 -2.26
C THR A 188 -21.40 4.64 -2.43
N GLY A 189 -22.20 5.33 -3.25
CA GLY A 189 -22.01 6.76 -3.49
C GLY A 189 -20.83 7.07 -4.38
N ASN A 190 -20.39 8.32 -4.38
CA ASN A 190 -19.35 8.83 -5.27
C ASN A 190 -17.97 8.78 -4.60
N ILE A 191 -16.93 8.68 -5.41
CA ILE A 191 -15.57 9.00 -4.95
C ILE A 191 -15.55 10.50 -4.61
N PRO A 192 -15.16 10.89 -3.38
CA PRO A 192 -15.15 12.28 -2.97
C PRO A 192 -14.33 13.18 -3.88
N ARG A 193 -14.87 14.33 -4.29
CA ARG A 193 -14.12 15.30 -5.11
C ARG A 193 -12.88 15.84 -4.40
N SER A 194 -12.89 15.82 -3.08
CA SER A 194 -11.76 16.22 -2.22
C SER A 194 -10.60 15.24 -2.22
N ILE A 195 -10.73 14.03 -2.80
CA ILE A 195 -9.67 13.01 -2.81
C ILE A 195 -8.33 13.53 -3.37
N GLY A 196 -8.37 14.48 -4.32
CA GLY A 196 -7.18 15.10 -4.90
C GLY A 196 -6.38 15.98 -3.94
N ILE A 197 -6.85 16.22 -2.70
CA ILE A 197 -6.13 16.91 -1.65
C ILE A 197 -5.03 16.03 -1.03
N LEU A 198 -5.17 14.71 -1.13
CA LEU A 198 -4.22 13.73 -0.60
C LEU A 198 -2.94 13.66 -1.44
N ARG A 199 -2.20 14.75 -1.52
CA ARG A 199 -1.03 14.90 -2.42
C ARG A 199 0.10 13.91 -2.16
N TRP A 200 0.15 13.30 -0.98
CA TRP A 200 1.16 12.29 -0.61
C TRP A 200 0.70 10.86 -0.90
N LEU A 201 -0.52 10.70 -1.46
CA LEU A 201 -1.06 9.38 -1.74
C LEU A 201 -0.29 8.69 -2.86
N GLU A 202 0.28 7.54 -2.54
CA GLU A 202 1.03 6.67 -3.45
C GLU A 202 0.20 5.48 -3.93
N SER A 203 -0.75 5.03 -3.11
CA SER A 203 -1.56 3.84 -3.40
C SER A 203 -3.03 4.08 -3.05
N LEU A 204 -3.91 3.86 -4.03
CA LEU A 204 -5.36 3.95 -3.88
C LEU A 204 -6.02 2.73 -4.48
N ASP A 205 -6.64 1.90 -3.63
CA ASP A 205 -7.47 0.77 -4.07
C ASP A 205 -8.91 0.94 -3.57
N LEU A 206 -9.83 1.15 -4.50
CA LEU A 206 -11.28 1.24 -4.26
C LEU A 206 -12.04 0.12 -4.97
N SER A 207 -11.34 -0.87 -5.50
CA SER A 207 -11.92 -1.93 -6.33
C SER A 207 -12.94 -2.79 -5.60
N LYS A 208 -13.80 -3.45 -6.36
CA LYS A 208 -14.81 -4.39 -5.84
C LYS A 208 -15.68 -3.76 -4.73
N ASN A 209 -16.37 -2.69 -5.13
CA ASN A 209 -17.36 -1.98 -4.33
C ASN A 209 -18.60 -1.68 -5.20
N SER A 210 -19.53 -0.88 -4.68
CA SER A 210 -20.70 -0.39 -5.40
C SER A 210 -20.64 1.14 -5.64
N LEU A 211 -19.42 1.68 -5.77
CA LEU A 211 -19.20 3.12 -6.00
C LEU A 211 -19.77 3.53 -7.36
N SER A 212 -20.35 4.71 -7.42
CA SER A 212 -21.05 5.24 -8.60
C SER A 212 -20.57 6.64 -8.99
N GLY A 213 -21.20 7.22 -10.01
CA GLY A 213 -20.85 8.55 -10.48
C GLY A 213 -19.52 8.63 -11.23
N PRO A 214 -19.10 9.84 -11.62
CA PRO A 214 -17.89 10.04 -12.41
C PRO A 214 -16.62 9.95 -11.54
N ILE A 215 -15.52 9.56 -12.18
CA ILE A 215 -14.18 9.67 -11.60
C ILE A 215 -13.87 11.16 -11.41
N PRO A 216 -13.56 11.62 -10.18
CA PRO A 216 -13.31 13.05 -9.95
C PRO A 216 -12.10 13.55 -10.73
N LYS A 217 -12.23 14.71 -11.39
CA LYS A 217 -11.09 15.34 -12.08
C LYS A 217 -9.92 15.65 -11.15
N SER A 218 -10.19 15.90 -9.87
CA SER A 218 -9.17 16.13 -8.84
C SER A 218 -8.22 14.97 -8.63
N LEU A 219 -8.58 13.75 -9.04
CA LEU A 219 -7.68 12.59 -8.97
C LEU A 219 -6.39 12.83 -9.78
N SER A 220 -6.46 13.63 -10.84
CA SER A 220 -5.27 14.03 -11.63
C SER A 220 -4.25 14.88 -10.85
N SER A 221 -4.63 15.42 -9.70
CA SER A 221 -3.74 16.21 -8.82
C SER A 221 -2.84 15.35 -7.92
N LEU A 222 -3.05 14.03 -7.90
CA LEU A 222 -2.27 13.07 -7.10
C LEU A 222 -0.95 12.72 -7.82
N THR A 223 0.04 13.59 -7.70
CA THR A 223 1.31 13.48 -8.45
C THR A 223 2.22 12.35 -7.98
N PHE A 224 2.04 11.84 -6.76
CA PHE A 224 2.80 10.71 -6.22
C PHE A 224 2.10 9.35 -6.40
N LEU A 225 0.89 9.34 -6.99
CA LEU A 225 0.11 8.11 -7.13
C LEU A 225 0.82 7.11 -8.04
N ALA A 226 1.30 6.00 -7.47
CA ALA A 226 2.01 4.93 -8.16
C ALA A 226 1.13 3.69 -8.39
N TYR A 227 0.03 3.56 -7.63
CA TYR A 227 -0.92 2.47 -7.78
C TYR A 227 -2.35 2.98 -7.66
N LEU A 228 -3.18 2.60 -8.62
CA LEU A 228 -4.61 2.90 -8.66
C LEU A 228 -5.38 1.65 -9.05
N ASN A 229 -6.46 1.36 -8.35
CA ASN A 229 -7.39 0.31 -8.73
C ASN A 229 -8.84 0.76 -8.44
N LEU A 230 -9.62 0.96 -9.49
CA LEU A 230 -11.03 1.36 -9.45
C LEU A 230 -11.94 0.27 -10.02
N SER A 231 -11.39 -0.91 -10.31
CA SER A 231 -12.10 -1.99 -11.01
C SER A 231 -13.29 -2.52 -10.24
N PHE A 232 -14.25 -3.06 -10.95
CA PHE A 232 -15.45 -3.69 -10.39
C PHE A 232 -16.24 -2.75 -9.46
N ASN A 233 -16.76 -1.68 -10.06
CA ASN A 233 -17.65 -0.69 -9.45
C ASN A 233 -18.78 -0.33 -10.45
N ASN A 234 -19.57 0.72 -10.14
CA ASN A 234 -20.63 1.27 -10.98
C ASN A 234 -20.27 2.69 -11.47
N LEU A 235 -18.97 2.96 -11.67
CA LEU A 235 -18.49 4.27 -12.11
C LEU A 235 -18.94 4.56 -13.55
N VAL A 236 -19.15 5.86 -13.87
CA VAL A 236 -19.71 6.29 -15.15
C VAL A 236 -18.90 7.43 -15.79
N GLY A 237 -19.06 7.61 -17.08
CA GLY A 237 -18.53 8.75 -17.84
C GLY A 237 -17.10 8.55 -18.34
N LYS A 238 -16.50 9.65 -18.76
CA LYS A 238 -15.15 9.64 -19.35
C LYS A 238 -14.08 9.50 -18.28
N ILE A 239 -13.11 8.60 -18.51
CA ILE A 239 -11.95 8.44 -17.64
C ILE A 239 -11.16 9.76 -17.62
N THR A 240 -10.88 10.25 -16.41
CA THR A 240 -10.13 11.48 -16.22
C THR A 240 -8.67 11.28 -16.65
N SER A 241 -8.18 12.18 -17.49
CA SER A 241 -6.78 12.22 -17.92
C SER A 241 -5.99 13.23 -17.10
N GLY A 242 -4.72 12.96 -16.89
CA GLY A 242 -3.78 13.86 -16.22
C GLY A 242 -2.37 13.29 -16.28
N ASN A 243 -1.34 14.10 -16.10
CA ASN A 243 0.05 13.68 -16.31
C ASN A 243 0.39 12.38 -15.55
N GLN A 244 0.06 12.31 -14.26
CA GLN A 244 0.32 11.11 -13.48
C GLN A 244 -0.60 9.95 -13.85
N LEU A 245 -1.88 10.20 -14.14
CA LEU A 245 -2.83 9.13 -14.52
C LEU A 245 -2.50 8.51 -15.88
N GLN A 246 -1.82 9.23 -16.77
CA GLN A 246 -1.35 8.69 -18.05
C GLN A 246 -0.23 7.67 -17.89
N THR A 247 0.54 7.73 -16.81
CA THR A 247 1.55 6.69 -16.49
C THR A 247 0.91 5.40 -16.00
N LEU A 248 -0.31 5.47 -15.45
CA LEU A 248 -1.13 4.36 -14.99
C LEU A 248 -2.09 3.91 -16.12
N ASN A 249 -1.54 3.64 -17.30
CA ASN A 249 -2.29 3.35 -18.53
C ASN A 249 -2.64 1.87 -18.68
N ASP A 250 -3.19 1.26 -17.62
CA ASP A 250 -3.65 -0.14 -17.63
C ASP A 250 -5.18 -0.18 -17.59
N ALA A 251 -5.80 -0.79 -18.58
CA ALA A 251 -7.25 -0.97 -18.65
C ALA A 251 -7.81 -1.79 -17.47
N SER A 252 -7.00 -2.63 -16.84
CA SER A 252 -7.39 -3.43 -15.67
C SER A 252 -7.81 -2.56 -14.48
N ILE A 253 -7.24 -1.36 -14.34
CA ILE A 253 -7.58 -0.38 -13.30
C ILE A 253 -9.08 -0.03 -13.29
N TYR A 254 -9.68 0.00 -14.47
CA TYR A 254 -11.06 0.46 -14.69
C TYR A 254 -12.02 -0.69 -15.03
N LYS A 255 -11.50 -1.91 -15.18
CA LYS A 255 -12.28 -3.09 -15.57
C LYS A 255 -13.52 -3.28 -14.69
N GLY A 256 -14.64 -3.75 -15.27
CA GLY A 256 -15.85 -4.03 -14.51
C GLY A 256 -16.65 -2.78 -14.10
N ASN A 257 -16.45 -1.66 -14.82
CA ASN A 257 -17.29 -0.47 -14.77
C ASN A 257 -17.95 -0.27 -16.14
N PRO A 258 -19.13 -0.82 -16.38
CA PRO A 258 -19.72 -0.92 -17.73
C PRO A 258 -20.02 0.44 -18.38
N SER A 259 -20.19 1.49 -17.59
CA SER A 259 -20.54 2.84 -18.06
C SER A 259 -19.34 3.80 -18.11
N LEU A 260 -18.10 3.29 -17.93
CA LEU A 260 -16.89 4.08 -18.16
C LEU A 260 -16.48 4.01 -19.64
N CYS A 261 -15.90 5.10 -20.13
CA CYS A 261 -15.41 5.23 -21.51
C CYS A 261 -14.12 6.06 -21.59
N GLY A 262 -13.44 5.98 -22.73
CA GLY A 262 -12.19 6.69 -22.98
C GLY A 262 -10.95 5.92 -22.60
N SER A 263 -9.78 6.38 -23.06
CA SER A 263 -8.49 5.71 -22.80
C SER A 263 -8.24 5.52 -21.28
N PRO A 264 -7.73 4.34 -20.86
CA PRO A 264 -7.21 3.21 -21.64
C PRO A 264 -8.26 2.15 -22.02
N LEU A 265 -9.55 2.37 -21.75
CA LEU A 265 -10.58 1.43 -22.17
C LEU A 265 -10.82 1.50 -23.67
N PRO A 266 -11.17 0.37 -24.32
CA PRO A 266 -11.51 0.37 -25.75
C PRO A 266 -12.83 1.06 -26.06
N THR A 267 -13.67 1.31 -25.04
CA THR A 267 -15.00 1.91 -25.18
C THR A 267 -14.89 3.40 -25.46
N LYS A 268 -15.32 3.85 -26.66
CA LYS A 268 -15.40 5.29 -27.01
C LYS A 268 -16.49 5.98 -26.20
N CYS A 269 -16.26 7.23 -25.83
CA CYS A 269 -17.29 8.04 -25.16
C CYS A 269 -18.30 8.58 -26.15
N PRO A 270 -19.59 8.77 -25.76
CA PRO A 270 -20.57 9.49 -26.56
C PRO A 270 -20.05 10.89 -26.87
N GLY A 271 -19.96 11.22 -28.16
CA GLY A 271 -19.44 12.51 -28.64
C GLY A 271 -17.96 12.52 -29.03
N ASP A 272 -17.21 11.44 -28.82
CA ASP A 272 -15.86 11.25 -29.37
C ASP A 272 -15.93 10.73 -30.85
N GLU A 273 -17.07 10.90 -31.55
CA GLU A 273 -17.17 10.61 -32.98
C GLU A 273 -16.25 11.57 -33.72
N THR A 274 -15.15 11.06 -34.25
CA THR A 274 -14.42 11.73 -35.30
C THR A 274 -15.39 11.97 -36.44
N PHE A 275 -15.57 13.23 -36.84
CA PHE A 275 -16.12 13.56 -38.13
C PHE A 275 -15.26 12.84 -39.16
N ASP A 276 -15.70 11.68 -39.61
CA ASP A 276 -15.27 11.15 -40.90
C ASP A 276 -15.85 12.08 -41.95
N GLY A 277 -15.12 13.16 -42.21
CA GLY A 277 -15.35 14.00 -43.39
C GLY A 277 -15.23 13.13 -44.63
N PRO A 278 -15.97 13.43 -45.70
CA PRO A 278 -16.00 12.60 -46.89
C PRO A 278 -14.59 12.39 -47.41
N THR A 279 -14.24 11.14 -47.60
CA THR A 279 -12.98 10.67 -48.19
C THR A 279 -12.81 11.30 -49.57
N ILE A 280 -12.01 12.35 -49.70
CA ILE A 280 -11.47 12.78 -50.96
C ILE A 280 -10.38 11.79 -51.33
N THR A 281 -10.72 10.86 -52.19
CA THR A 281 -9.76 10.02 -52.92
C THR A 281 -8.85 10.90 -53.77
N SER A 282 -7.67 11.16 -53.37
CA SER A 282 -6.59 11.61 -54.23
C SER A 282 -5.26 11.06 -53.80
N GLY A 283 -4.75 10.17 -54.62
CA GLY A 283 -3.35 9.96 -55.00
C GLY A 283 -2.31 9.75 -53.89
N SER A 284 -1.88 8.52 -53.81
CA SER A 284 -0.51 8.10 -53.46
C SER A 284 0.51 9.23 -53.24
N VAL A 285 1.01 9.35 -52.01
CA VAL A 285 2.43 9.60 -51.74
C VAL A 285 2.74 8.82 -50.48
N ASP A 286 3.45 7.72 -50.64
CA ASP A 286 4.26 7.07 -49.62
C ASP A 286 5.33 8.07 -49.18
N ASP A 287 5.23 8.54 -47.95
CA ASP A 287 6.36 9.13 -47.19
C ASP A 287 5.89 9.52 -45.80
N LYS A 288 6.11 8.65 -44.83
CA LYS A 288 6.27 8.98 -43.39
C LYS A 288 6.35 7.73 -42.49
N GLN A 289 7.17 6.77 -42.85
CA GLN A 289 7.50 5.66 -41.95
C GLN A 289 8.98 5.62 -41.56
N ASP A 290 9.80 6.51 -42.13
CA ASP A 290 11.25 6.53 -41.87
C ASP A 290 11.68 7.44 -40.70
N GLY A 291 10.80 8.30 -40.17
CA GLY A 291 11.16 9.23 -39.08
C GLY A 291 11.26 8.56 -37.71
N ASP A 292 10.33 7.69 -37.38
CA ASP A 292 10.25 7.05 -36.05
C ASP A 292 11.34 5.99 -35.85
N ASP A 293 11.74 5.27 -36.89
CA ASP A 293 12.79 4.28 -36.82
C ASP A 293 14.18 4.93 -36.69
N TYR A 294 14.36 6.12 -37.25
CA TYR A 294 15.62 6.87 -37.16
C TYR A 294 15.81 7.47 -35.75
N GLU A 295 14.78 7.99 -35.12
CA GLU A 295 14.82 8.46 -33.73
C GLU A 295 15.07 7.32 -32.74
N ARG A 296 14.43 6.18 -32.95
CA ARG A 296 14.69 4.98 -32.16
C ARG A 296 16.11 4.47 -32.31
N LEU A 297 16.66 4.47 -33.52
CA LEU A 297 18.03 4.06 -33.77
C LEU A 297 19.02 4.99 -33.03
N TRP A 298 18.84 6.31 -33.10
CA TRP A 298 19.69 7.27 -32.38
C TRP A 298 19.58 7.14 -30.88
N PHE A 299 18.41 6.81 -30.35
CA PHE A 299 18.21 6.51 -28.93
C PHE A 299 19.03 5.30 -28.49
N TYR A 300 18.98 4.19 -29.22
CA TYR A 300 19.77 3.00 -28.88
C TYR A 300 21.28 3.22 -29.08
N VAL A 301 21.69 3.97 -30.07
CA VAL A 301 23.08 4.35 -30.29
C VAL A 301 23.62 5.21 -29.14
N SER A 302 22.83 6.18 -28.65
CA SER A 302 23.23 7.03 -27.52
C SER A 302 23.33 6.24 -26.21
N ILE A 303 22.43 5.28 -25.97
CA ILE A 303 22.51 4.36 -24.83
C ILE A 303 23.75 3.49 -24.94
N GLY A 304 24.05 2.93 -26.13
CA GLY A 304 25.23 2.10 -26.37
C GLY A 304 26.52 2.85 -26.12
N LEU A 305 26.65 4.06 -26.67
CA LEU A 305 27.80 4.93 -26.42
C LEU A 305 27.96 5.34 -24.95
N GLY A 306 26.88 5.72 -24.30
CA GLY A 306 26.84 6.05 -22.86
C GLY A 306 27.32 4.87 -22.01
N PHE A 307 26.82 3.67 -22.31
CA PHE A 307 27.24 2.45 -21.63
C PHE A 307 28.73 2.15 -21.81
N VAL A 308 29.22 2.23 -23.04
CA VAL A 308 30.65 1.97 -23.34
C VAL A 308 31.55 2.98 -22.60
N VAL A 309 31.26 4.27 -22.68
CA VAL A 309 32.03 5.32 -21.98
C VAL A 309 31.94 5.13 -20.45
N GLY A 310 30.77 4.88 -19.91
CA GLY A 310 30.56 4.63 -18.47
C GLY A 310 31.30 3.38 -18.00
N PHE A 311 31.15 2.27 -18.71
CA PHE A 311 31.82 1.02 -18.38
C PHE A 311 33.37 1.17 -18.41
N TRP A 312 33.94 1.76 -19.47
CA TRP A 312 35.37 1.95 -19.56
C TRP A 312 35.93 2.95 -18.55
N SER A 313 35.18 3.98 -18.18
CA SER A 313 35.62 4.92 -17.14
C SER A 313 35.71 4.23 -15.76
N VAL A 314 34.78 3.34 -15.44
CA VAL A 314 34.82 2.52 -14.19
C VAL A 314 35.99 1.51 -14.29
N CYS A 315 36.16 0.81 -15.40
CA CYS A 315 37.25 -0.15 -15.59
C CYS A 315 38.60 0.54 -15.49
N CYS A 316 38.81 1.68 -16.14
CA CYS A 316 40.05 2.43 -16.06
C CYS A 316 40.36 2.91 -14.63
N THR A 317 39.36 3.41 -13.88
CA THR A 317 39.58 3.82 -12.50
C THR A 317 39.96 2.64 -11.60
N LEU A 318 39.35 1.46 -11.79
CA LEU A 318 39.69 0.24 -11.04
C LEU A 318 41.07 -0.30 -11.39
N LEU A 319 41.54 -0.11 -12.63
CA LEU A 319 42.89 -0.53 -13.06
C LEU A 319 43.99 0.40 -12.52
N VAL A 320 43.72 1.71 -12.44
CA VAL A 320 44.71 2.72 -12.07
C VAL A 320 44.82 2.91 -10.55
N LYS A 321 43.74 2.84 -9.80
CA LYS A 321 43.75 3.04 -8.34
C LYS A 321 43.60 1.73 -7.55
N LYS A 322 44.70 1.23 -7.01
CA LYS A 322 44.75 0.01 -6.19
C LYS A 322 43.80 0.00 -5.00
N SER A 323 43.62 1.12 -4.32
CA SER A 323 42.73 1.24 -3.17
C SER A 323 41.24 1.15 -3.53
N TRP A 324 40.82 1.69 -4.68
CA TRP A 324 39.46 1.60 -5.19
C TRP A 324 39.12 0.19 -5.65
N ARG A 325 40.08 -0.51 -6.26
CA ARG A 325 39.94 -1.90 -6.64
C ARG A 325 39.67 -2.79 -5.44
N HIS A 326 40.42 -2.61 -4.34
CA HIS A 326 40.26 -3.41 -3.13
C HIS A 326 38.86 -3.17 -2.49
N TRP A 327 38.45 -1.91 -2.39
CA TRP A 327 37.14 -1.55 -1.87
C TRP A 327 35.98 -2.09 -2.74
N TYR A 328 36.12 -2.03 -4.07
CA TYR A 328 35.11 -2.55 -4.99
C TYR A 328 34.92 -4.07 -4.86
N PHE A 329 36.01 -4.84 -4.79
CA PHE A 329 35.92 -6.29 -4.63
C PHE A 329 35.41 -6.67 -3.25
N GLN A 330 35.74 -5.97 -2.17
CA GLN A 330 35.13 -6.15 -0.87
C GLN A 330 33.63 -5.92 -0.91
N LEU A 331 33.17 -4.84 -1.56
CA LEU A 331 31.74 -4.57 -1.73
C LEU A 331 31.03 -5.67 -2.53
N CYS A 332 31.66 -6.18 -3.60
CA CYS A 332 31.11 -7.30 -4.37
C CYS A 332 31.01 -8.59 -3.54
N ASP A 333 31.99 -8.89 -2.72
CA ASP A 333 31.98 -10.05 -1.84
C ASP A 333 30.90 -9.90 -0.76
N ASP A 334 30.75 -8.73 -0.14
CA ASP A 334 29.70 -8.45 0.84
C ASP A 334 28.28 -8.60 0.21
N ILE A 335 28.09 -8.12 -1.02
CA ILE A 335 26.83 -8.28 -1.75
C ILE A 335 26.55 -9.76 -2.06
N LYS A 336 27.57 -10.49 -2.52
CA LYS A 336 27.48 -11.92 -2.81
C LYS A 336 27.07 -12.71 -1.57
N ASP A 337 27.68 -12.41 -0.42
CA ASP A 337 27.39 -13.08 0.84
C ASP A 337 25.98 -12.79 1.32
N ARG A 338 25.49 -11.54 1.19
CA ARG A 338 24.12 -11.18 1.47
C ARG A 338 23.11 -11.89 0.56
N ILE A 339 23.38 -11.94 -0.75
CA ILE A 339 22.53 -12.66 -1.71
C ILE A 339 22.52 -14.16 -1.41
N SER A 340 23.66 -14.76 -1.11
CA SER A 340 23.80 -16.17 -0.74
C SER A 340 22.98 -16.48 0.52
N LEU A 341 23.04 -15.61 1.54
CA LEU A 341 22.24 -15.73 2.76
C LEU A 341 20.75 -15.66 2.46
N ILE A 342 20.31 -14.70 1.65
CA ILE A 342 18.91 -14.56 1.25
C ILE A 342 18.41 -15.80 0.50
N ILE A 343 19.23 -16.32 -0.43
CA ILE A 343 18.89 -17.55 -1.16
C ILE A 343 18.80 -18.74 -0.21
N ALA A 344 19.76 -18.89 0.71
CA ALA A 344 19.75 -19.97 1.70
C ALA A 344 18.50 -19.91 2.58
N LEU A 345 18.14 -18.72 3.07
CA LEU A 345 16.92 -18.50 3.87
C LEU A 345 15.65 -18.83 3.07
N LYS A 346 15.58 -18.42 1.80
CA LYS A 346 14.44 -18.77 0.93
C LYS A 346 14.37 -20.28 0.65
N VAL A 347 15.50 -20.93 0.45
CA VAL A 347 15.55 -22.41 0.24
C VAL A 347 15.10 -23.14 1.50
N VAL A 348 15.53 -22.70 2.69
CA VAL A 348 15.08 -23.27 3.97
C VAL A 348 13.57 -23.05 4.15
N HIS A 349 13.08 -21.85 3.87
CA HIS A 349 11.66 -21.53 3.93
C HIS A 349 10.83 -22.40 2.96
N LEU A 350 11.31 -22.59 1.73
CA LEU A 350 10.66 -23.45 0.74
C LEU A 350 10.70 -24.92 1.17
N LYS A 351 11.80 -25.43 1.72
CA LYS A 351 11.90 -26.79 2.24
C LYS A 351 10.90 -27.05 3.37
N ARG A 352 10.74 -26.09 4.29
CA ARG A 352 9.72 -26.16 5.36
C ARG A 352 8.30 -26.11 4.79
N LYS A 353 8.04 -25.24 3.81
CA LYS A 353 6.72 -25.10 3.19
C LYS A 353 6.29 -26.35 2.40
N PHE A 354 7.23 -27.09 1.83
CA PHE A 354 6.96 -28.32 1.05
C PHE A 354 7.23 -29.62 1.83
N GLY A 355 7.47 -29.55 3.13
CA GLY A 355 7.63 -30.76 3.96
C GLY A 355 8.80 -31.66 3.58
N LEU A 356 9.86 -31.12 2.97
CA LEU A 356 11.00 -31.87 2.45
C LEU A 356 12.14 -32.07 3.48
N GLU A 357 11.93 -31.67 4.74
CA GLU A 357 12.81 -32.07 5.87
C GLU A 357 12.30 -33.39 6.44
N LYS A 358 12.89 -34.51 6.00
CA LYS A 358 12.87 -35.77 6.77
C LYS A 358 13.90 -35.68 7.87
N ASN A 359 13.48 -36.07 9.11
CA ASN A 359 14.29 -36.28 10.31
C ASN A 359 15.71 -36.76 10.04
#